data_89063e11263a5659c7dffc19d7584952
#
_entry.id   89063e11263a5659c7dffc19d7584952
#
_cell.length_a   1.000
_cell.length_b   1.000
_cell.length_c   1.000
_cell.angle_alpha   90.00
_cell.angle_beta   90.00
_cell.angle_gamma   90.00
#
_symmetry.space_group_name_H-M   'P 1'
#
loop_
_entity.id
_entity.type
_entity.pdbx_description
1 polymer ?
#
loop_
_entity_poly.entity_id
_entity_poly.type
_entity_poly.pdbx_seq_one_letter_code
_entity_poly.pdbx_strand_id
1 'polypeptide(L)'
;MNVLRISKFLFLLLMSINGVGSVLAQTCSPPLGFVDTPHPTIAGTEELVSHTEEIIIDRPLAEVLKDLDRPLKDTIHKTSSLPGVSGEHMLTNGTFGVPGSRRLTCLTDGSTLEEEVLQREQTRNSFRFRYVVWNYTSEAARPILYGVGDFHDSDLGDGRTRIVWTYSFMLKQERFPGDMGGFGRFLFRVGFLDRQYADMMRATLSGTKTNVER
;
A
#
# COMPACT_ATOMS: atom_id res chain seq x y z
N MET A 1 34.08 61.62 46.60
CA MET A 1 33.31 60.73 47.44
C MET A 1 32.17 60.16 46.52
N ASN A 2 32.45 59.06 45.89
CA ASN A 2 31.43 58.39 44.98
C ASN A 2 31.30 56.98 45.50
N VAL A 3 30.08 56.67 45.91
CA VAL A 3 29.65 55.36 46.40
C VAL A 3 29.29 54.46 45.22
N LEU A 4 30.02 53.37 45.08
CA LEU A 4 29.89 52.37 44.07
C LEU A 4 28.71 51.41 44.43
N ARG A 5 27.62 51.43 43.66
CA ARG A 5 26.51 50.49 43.80
C ARG A 5 26.78 49.22 42.98
N ILE A 6 27.02 48.11 43.68
CA ILE A 6 27.14 46.77 43.08
C ILE A 6 25.75 46.24 42.83
N SER A 7 25.38 46.09 41.52
CA SER A 7 24.17 45.43 41.11
C SER A 7 24.40 43.94 40.96
N LYS A 8 23.69 43.12 41.76
CA LYS A 8 23.73 41.66 41.69
C LYS A 8 22.88 41.20 40.49
N PHE A 9 23.51 40.74 39.44
CA PHE A 9 22.83 40.01 38.35
C PHE A 9 22.51 38.58 38.81
N LEU A 10 21.22 38.32 39.03
CA LEU A 10 20.70 37.00 39.31
C LEU A 10 20.55 36.25 37.96
N PHE A 11 21.44 35.30 37.68
CA PHE A 11 21.35 34.42 36.50
C PHE A 11 20.27 33.40 36.75
N LEU A 12 19.09 33.60 36.12
CA LEU A 12 18.00 32.58 36.06
C LEU A 12 18.40 31.53 35.03
N LEU A 13 18.81 30.36 35.48
CA LEU A 13 19.10 29.18 34.65
C LEU A 13 17.77 28.57 34.22
N LEU A 14 17.29 28.90 33.01
CA LEU A 14 16.18 28.24 32.38
C LEU A 14 16.60 26.84 31.92
N MET A 15 16.30 25.82 32.72
CA MET A 15 16.37 24.44 32.28
C MET A 15 15.28 24.19 31.20
N SER A 16 15.71 24.15 29.96
CA SER A 16 14.88 23.63 28.84
C SER A 16 14.69 22.15 29.07
N ILE A 17 13.51 21.77 29.53
CA ILE A 17 13.07 20.39 29.55
C ILE A 17 12.80 20.02 28.09
N ASN A 18 13.77 19.40 27.42
CA ASN A 18 13.54 18.71 26.17
C ASN A 18 12.64 17.52 26.45
N GLY A 19 11.32 17.74 26.33
CA GLY A 19 10.35 16.68 26.30
C GLY A 19 10.63 15.79 25.08
N VAL A 20 11.29 14.65 25.31
CA VAL A 20 11.34 13.56 24.34
C VAL A 20 9.90 13.05 24.23
N GLY A 21 9.14 13.65 23.34
CA GLY A 21 7.84 13.13 22.95
C GLY A 21 8.07 11.72 22.39
N SER A 22 7.73 10.70 23.15
CA SER A 22 7.62 9.34 22.63
C SER A 22 6.62 9.39 21.50
N VAL A 23 7.08 9.29 20.26
CA VAL A 23 6.23 9.03 19.10
C VAL A 23 5.69 7.61 19.32
N LEU A 24 4.54 7.52 19.98
CA LEU A 24 3.78 6.28 20.03
C LEU A 24 3.53 5.86 18.58
N ALA A 25 4.05 4.70 18.20
CA ALA A 25 3.73 4.12 16.90
C ALA A 25 2.20 4.07 16.80
N GLN A 26 1.64 4.84 15.87
CA GLN A 26 0.20 4.93 15.70
C GLN A 26 -0.27 3.55 15.25
N THR A 27 -1.01 2.85 16.13
CA THR A 27 -1.60 1.57 15.80
C THR A 27 -2.63 1.77 14.69
N CYS A 28 -2.55 0.96 13.64
CA CYS A 28 -3.56 0.98 12.59
C CYS A 28 -4.91 0.58 13.18
N SER A 29 -5.88 1.49 13.15
CA SER A 29 -7.25 1.26 13.62
C SER A 29 -8.22 2.10 12.80
N PRO A 30 -9.49 1.67 12.68
CA PRO A 30 -10.51 2.46 12.01
C PRO A 30 -10.56 3.89 12.59
N PRO A 31 -10.48 4.93 11.73
CA PRO A 31 -10.57 6.32 12.20
C PRO A 31 -11.97 6.63 12.76
N LEU A 32 -12.07 7.71 13.55
CA LEU A 32 -13.35 8.16 14.05
C LEU A 32 -14.32 8.43 12.89
N GLY A 33 -15.52 7.83 12.96
CA GLY A 33 -16.52 7.94 11.89
C GLY A 33 -16.27 6.99 10.70
N PHE A 34 -15.35 6.04 10.82
CA PHE A 34 -15.19 5.00 9.82
C PHE A 34 -16.50 4.24 9.59
N VAL A 35 -16.85 4.10 8.31
CA VAL A 35 -18.02 3.30 7.88
C VAL A 35 -17.50 2.15 7.03
N ASP A 36 -17.66 0.95 7.53
CA ASP A 36 -17.37 -0.27 6.81
C ASP A 36 -18.41 -0.46 5.68
N THR A 37 -17.94 -0.39 4.44
CA THR A 37 -18.80 -0.50 3.25
C THR A 37 -18.37 -1.68 2.39
N PRO A 38 -19.31 -2.41 1.76
CA PRO A 38 -18.94 -3.45 0.80
C PRO A 38 -18.18 -2.82 -0.38
N HIS A 39 -17.27 -3.60 -0.99
CA HIS A 39 -16.57 -3.14 -2.18
C HIS A 39 -17.55 -2.89 -3.34
N PRO A 40 -17.26 -1.95 -4.25
CA PRO A 40 -18.02 -1.73 -5.47
C PRO A 40 -18.05 -2.99 -6.37
N THR A 41 -19.08 -3.10 -7.19
CA THR A 41 -19.11 -4.14 -8.23
C THR A 41 -17.93 -3.96 -9.18
N ILE A 42 -17.16 -5.03 -9.40
CA ILE A 42 -15.99 -5.00 -10.25
C ILE A 42 -16.43 -5.08 -11.71
N ALA A 43 -16.06 -4.06 -12.48
CA ALA A 43 -16.35 -3.97 -13.91
C ALA A 43 -15.51 -4.93 -14.76
N GLY A 44 -15.89 -5.07 -16.03
CA GLY A 44 -15.09 -5.77 -17.03
C GLY A 44 -13.72 -5.11 -17.25
N THR A 45 -12.79 -5.87 -17.79
CA THR A 45 -11.39 -5.40 -17.99
C THR A 45 -11.28 -4.23 -18.95
N GLU A 46 -12.22 -4.07 -19.88
CA GLU A 46 -12.27 -2.98 -20.86
C GLU A 46 -12.52 -1.59 -20.26
N GLU A 47 -13.09 -1.54 -19.05
CA GLU A 47 -13.34 -0.31 -18.33
C GLU A 47 -12.18 0.08 -17.40
N LEU A 48 -11.28 -0.85 -17.11
CA LEU A 48 -10.18 -0.68 -16.19
C LEU A 48 -8.94 -0.10 -16.88
N VAL A 49 -8.16 0.64 -16.13
CA VAL A 49 -6.82 1.08 -16.54
C VAL A 49 -5.80 0.22 -15.84
N SER A 50 -5.06 -0.59 -16.60
CA SER A 50 -4.19 -1.63 -16.04
C SER A 50 -2.72 -1.40 -16.36
N HIS A 51 -1.85 -1.86 -15.45
CA HIS A 51 -0.41 -1.96 -15.60
C HIS A 51 0.06 -3.32 -15.07
N THR A 52 1.10 -3.88 -15.69
CA THR A 52 1.64 -5.19 -15.29
C THR A 52 3.15 -5.08 -15.12
N GLU A 53 3.65 -5.60 -14.00
CA GLU A 53 5.06 -5.80 -13.74
C GLU A 53 5.32 -7.29 -13.53
N GLU A 54 6.53 -7.75 -13.86
CA GLU A 54 6.93 -9.12 -13.62
C GLU A 54 8.34 -9.22 -13.09
N ILE A 55 8.62 -10.30 -12.37
CA ILE A 55 9.95 -10.65 -11.90
C ILE A 55 10.14 -12.16 -11.89
N ILE A 56 11.40 -12.59 -12.09
CA ILE A 56 11.80 -13.97 -11.87
C ILE A 56 12.63 -14.03 -10.59
N ILE A 57 12.24 -14.94 -9.69
CA ILE A 57 12.90 -15.24 -8.42
C ILE A 57 13.62 -16.58 -8.56
N ASP A 58 14.90 -16.63 -8.21
CA ASP A 58 15.73 -17.83 -8.30
C ASP A 58 15.50 -18.77 -7.10
N ARG A 59 14.24 -19.07 -6.84
CA ARG A 59 13.74 -20.00 -5.81
C ARG A 59 12.48 -20.72 -6.30
N PRO A 60 12.25 -21.96 -5.82
CA PRO A 60 11.02 -22.70 -6.10
C PRO A 60 9.77 -21.98 -5.58
N LEU A 61 8.63 -22.16 -6.24
CA LEU A 61 7.35 -21.56 -5.87
C LEU A 61 7.00 -21.77 -4.38
N ALA A 62 7.24 -22.95 -3.84
CA ALA A 62 6.96 -23.25 -2.44
C ALA A 62 7.77 -22.40 -1.44
N GLU A 63 8.95 -21.90 -1.82
CA GLU A 63 9.75 -20.98 -1.01
C GLU A 63 9.25 -19.55 -1.15
N VAL A 64 8.92 -19.14 -2.37
CA VAL A 64 8.34 -17.82 -2.65
C VAL A 64 7.05 -17.61 -1.86
N LEU A 65 6.17 -18.62 -1.82
CA LEU A 65 4.89 -18.54 -1.11
C LEU A 65 5.03 -18.39 0.42
N LYS A 66 6.16 -18.72 1.02
CA LYS A 66 6.41 -18.46 2.45
C LYS A 66 6.53 -16.97 2.75
N ASP A 67 6.91 -16.15 1.77
CA ASP A 67 7.02 -14.69 1.93
C ASP A 67 5.64 -14.00 1.99
N LEU A 68 4.55 -14.68 1.60
CA LEU A 68 3.18 -14.17 1.69
C LEU A 68 2.73 -13.88 3.13
N ASP A 69 3.35 -14.53 4.13
CA ASP A 69 3.05 -14.29 5.54
C ASP A 69 3.75 -13.03 6.10
N ARG A 70 4.55 -12.34 5.27
CA ARG A 70 5.23 -11.09 5.65
C ARG A 70 4.20 -9.98 5.84
N PRO A 71 4.29 -9.20 6.94
CA PRO A 71 3.43 -8.03 7.13
C PRO A 71 3.52 -7.05 5.95
N LEU A 72 2.38 -6.51 5.53
CA LEU A 72 2.32 -5.61 4.37
C LEU A 72 3.20 -4.36 4.53
N LYS A 73 3.35 -3.85 5.76
CA LYS A 73 4.26 -2.72 6.08
C LYS A 73 5.74 -3.00 5.77
N ASP A 74 6.13 -4.28 5.79
CA ASP A 74 7.49 -4.73 5.49
C ASP A 74 7.66 -5.10 4.01
N THR A 75 6.58 -5.00 3.22
CA THR A 75 6.52 -5.32 1.79
C THR A 75 6.33 -4.06 0.95
N ILE A 76 5.37 -3.19 1.31
CA ILE A 76 5.06 -1.96 0.56
C ILE A 76 5.64 -0.75 1.28
N HIS A 77 6.82 -0.35 0.83
CA HIS A 77 7.54 0.79 1.39
C HIS A 77 7.16 2.11 0.72
N LYS A 78 7.35 3.22 1.46
CA LYS A 78 7.21 4.56 0.91
C LYS A 78 8.17 4.76 -0.26
N THR A 79 7.65 5.29 -1.38
CA THR A 79 8.46 5.78 -2.51
C THR A 79 8.57 7.32 -2.46
N SER A 80 9.22 7.91 -3.45
CA SER A 80 9.27 9.38 -3.60
C SER A 80 7.89 10.01 -3.84
N SER A 81 6.93 9.23 -4.37
CA SER A 81 5.64 9.72 -4.85
C SER A 81 4.44 9.12 -4.13
N LEU A 82 4.59 7.96 -3.49
CA LEU A 82 3.50 7.24 -2.84
C LEU A 82 3.85 6.91 -1.39
N PRO A 83 2.86 6.99 -0.47
CA PRO A 83 3.05 6.53 0.90
C PRO A 83 3.28 5.02 0.93
N GLY A 84 4.02 4.54 1.92
CA GLY A 84 4.11 3.13 2.25
C GLY A 84 2.99 2.71 3.20
N VAL A 85 2.93 1.42 3.52
CA VAL A 85 2.03 0.90 4.54
C VAL A 85 2.64 1.09 5.92
N SER A 86 1.86 1.58 6.88
CA SER A 86 2.25 1.73 8.29
C SER A 86 1.66 0.63 9.18
N GLY A 87 0.58 -0.01 8.77
CA GLY A 87 -0.08 -1.08 9.52
C GLY A 87 -1.35 -1.58 8.87
N GLU A 88 -1.93 -2.58 9.50
CA GLU A 88 -3.14 -3.27 9.05
C GLU A 88 -4.07 -3.51 10.23
N HIS A 89 -5.39 -3.47 10.00
CA HIS A 89 -6.42 -3.80 10.97
C HIS A 89 -7.47 -4.71 10.31
N MET A 90 -7.68 -5.90 10.87
CA MET A 90 -8.66 -6.84 10.31
C MET A 90 -10.09 -6.34 10.55
N LEU A 91 -10.88 -6.30 9.49
CA LEU A 91 -12.31 -5.98 9.51
C LEU A 91 -13.18 -7.24 9.60
N THR A 92 -12.62 -8.40 9.27
CA THR A 92 -13.25 -9.71 9.41
C THR A 92 -12.51 -10.56 10.43
N ASN A 93 -13.15 -11.60 10.95
CA ASN A 93 -12.48 -12.56 11.82
C ASN A 93 -11.41 -13.35 11.07
N GLY A 94 -10.29 -13.65 11.73
CA GLY A 94 -9.19 -14.43 11.17
C GLY A 94 -8.08 -13.58 10.57
N THR A 95 -7.35 -14.14 9.63
CA THR A 95 -6.21 -13.50 8.95
C THR A 95 -6.59 -13.09 7.53
N PHE A 96 -5.94 -12.06 7.00
CA PHE A 96 -6.07 -11.68 5.59
C PHE A 96 -5.43 -12.76 4.69
N GLY A 97 -6.10 -13.08 3.59
CA GLY A 97 -5.59 -14.08 2.63
C GLY A 97 -6.59 -15.17 2.25
N VAL A 98 -7.75 -15.23 2.91
CA VAL A 98 -8.85 -16.12 2.53
C VAL A 98 -9.89 -15.31 1.75
N PRO A 99 -10.50 -15.82 0.65
CA PRO A 99 -11.56 -15.11 -0.05
C PRO A 99 -12.66 -14.61 0.89
N GLY A 100 -13.03 -13.32 0.74
CA GLY A 100 -13.94 -12.60 1.62
C GLY A 100 -13.30 -12.03 2.89
N SER A 101 -12.01 -12.33 3.20
CA SER A 101 -11.33 -11.66 4.31
C SER A 101 -11.03 -10.20 3.96
N ARG A 102 -11.28 -9.30 4.93
CA ARG A 102 -11.19 -7.86 4.76
C ARG A 102 -10.26 -7.24 5.80
N ARG A 103 -9.55 -6.19 5.38
CA ARG A 103 -8.73 -5.37 6.27
C ARG A 103 -8.82 -3.90 5.92
N LEU A 104 -8.58 -3.07 6.91
CA LEU A 104 -8.21 -1.68 6.76
C LEU A 104 -6.67 -1.60 6.68
N THR A 105 -6.14 -0.93 5.68
CA THR A 105 -4.71 -0.66 5.55
C THR A 105 -4.46 0.81 5.84
N CYS A 106 -3.57 1.08 6.79
CA CYS A 106 -3.13 2.42 7.14
C CYS A 106 -1.84 2.77 6.40
N LEU A 107 -1.77 3.98 5.86
CA LEU A 107 -0.63 4.47 5.11
C LEU A 107 0.22 5.43 5.96
N THR A 108 1.48 5.62 5.54
CA THR A 108 2.45 6.45 6.27
C THR A 108 2.15 7.95 6.23
N ASP A 109 1.22 8.40 5.39
CA ASP A 109 0.70 9.77 5.32
C ASP A 109 -0.57 9.98 6.19
N GLY A 110 -0.99 8.94 6.92
CA GLY A 110 -2.18 8.95 7.77
C GLY A 110 -3.48 8.62 7.04
N SER A 111 -3.45 8.44 5.73
CA SER A 111 -4.61 7.98 4.97
C SER A 111 -4.84 6.47 5.14
N THR A 112 -6.03 6.02 4.76
CA THR A 112 -6.44 4.62 4.85
C THR A 112 -7.10 4.16 3.56
N LEU A 113 -7.21 2.86 3.41
CA LEU A 113 -7.98 2.17 2.38
C LEU A 113 -8.49 0.84 2.92
N GLU A 114 -9.52 0.29 2.29
CA GLU A 114 -10.02 -1.05 2.59
C GLU A 114 -9.58 -2.04 1.51
N GLU A 115 -9.36 -3.28 1.92
CA GLU A 115 -9.01 -4.38 1.02
C GLU A 115 -9.84 -5.61 1.32
N GLU A 116 -10.21 -6.36 0.26
CA GLU A 116 -10.85 -7.66 0.35
C GLU A 116 -10.21 -8.65 -0.61
N VAL A 117 -9.98 -9.87 -0.13
CA VAL A 117 -9.50 -10.97 -0.98
C VAL A 117 -10.66 -11.52 -1.81
N LEU A 118 -10.52 -11.46 -3.13
CA LEU A 118 -11.50 -11.98 -4.09
C LEU A 118 -11.26 -13.43 -4.46
N GLN A 119 -9.98 -13.81 -4.57
CA GLN A 119 -9.58 -15.14 -5.05
C GLN A 119 -8.23 -15.52 -4.47
N ARG A 120 -8.11 -16.76 -4.04
CA ARG A 120 -6.84 -17.40 -3.71
C ARG A 120 -6.89 -18.85 -4.19
N GLU A 121 -6.06 -19.15 -5.14
CA GLU A 121 -5.96 -20.48 -5.73
C GLU A 121 -4.51 -20.93 -5.73
N GLN A 122 -4.27 -22.17 -5.33
CA GLN A 122 -2.94 -22.76 -5.32
C GLN A 122 -3.00 -24.15 -5.93
N THR A 123 -2.13 -24.38 -6.89
CA THR A 123 -1.86 -25.69 -7.47
C THR A 123 -0.42 -26.10 -7.14
N ARG A 124 0.02 -27.24 -7.66
CA ARG A 124 1.42 -27.65 -7.52
C ARG A 124 2.40 -26.67 -8.17
N ASN A 125 1.99 -26.06 -9.32
CA ASN A 125 2.88 -25.30 -10.19
C ASN A 125 2.47 -23.84 -10.34
N SER A 126 1.41 -23.39 -9.68
CA SER A 126 0.94 -22.01 -9.78
C SER A 126 0.24 -21.56 -8.52
N PHE A 127 0.26 -20.25 -8.30
CA PHE A 127 -0.49 -19.57 -7.26
C PHE A 127 -1.16 -18.33 -7.88
N ARG A 128 -2.41 -18.08 -7.54
CA ARG A 128 -3.12 -16.87 -7.91
C ARG A 128 -3.71 -16.21 -6.68
N PHE A 129 -3.50 -14.91 -6.56
CA PHE A 129 -4.03 -14.10 -5.48
C PHE A 129 -4.61 -12.82 -6.05
N ARG A 130 -5.93 -12.63 -5.91
CA ARG A 130 -6.64 -11.46 -6.39
C ARG A 130 -7.37 -10.77 -5.26
N TYR A 131 -7.26 -9.43 -5.20
CA TYR A 131 -7.88 -8.61 -4.17
C TYR A 131 -8.38 -7.30 -4.76
N VAL A 132 -9.36 -6.69 -4.08
CA VAL A 132 -9.88 -5.38 -4.43
C VAL A 132 -9.55 -4.40 -3.31
N VAL A 133 -9.31 -3.14 -3.70
CA VAL A 133 -8.96 -2.02 -2.82
C VAL A 133 -9.91 -0.87 -3.10
N TRP A 134 -10.54 -0.33 -2.08
CA TRP A 134 -11.49 0.79 -2.20
C TRP A 134 -11.48 1.67 -0.96
N ASN A 135 -12.42 2.60 -0.86
CA ASN A 135 -12.60 3.51 0.28
C ASN A 135 -11.32 4.26 0.66
N TYR A 136 -10.62 4.76 -0.35
CA TYR A 136 -9.41 5.57 -0.16
C TYR A 136 -9.75 6.88 0.53
N THR A 137 -9.06 7.22 1.62
CA THR A 137 -9.19 8.51 2.29
C THR A 137 -8.18 9.55 1.84
N SER A 138 -7.17 9.17 1.05
CA SER A 138 -6.18 10.08 0.48
C SER A 138 -6.82 11.02 -0.55
N GLU A 139 -6.48 12.31 -0.47
CA GLU A 139 -6.87 13.32 -1.46
C GLU A 139 -6.39 12.98 -2.88
N ALA A 140 -5.18 12.43 -3.01
CA ALA A 140 -4.60 12.03 -4.29
C ALA A 140 -5.36 10.88 -4.95
N ALA A 141 -6.03 10.04 -4.16
CA ALA A 141 -6.82 8.92 -4.64
C ALA A 141 -8.30 9.27 -4.93
N ARG A 142 -8.72 10.52 -4.76
CA ARG A 142 -10.12 10.96 -5.02
C ARG A 142 -10.68 10.56 -6.38
N PRO A 143 -9.91 10.54 -7.48
CA PRO A 143 -10.41 10.09 -8.79
C PRO A 143 -10.66 8.58 -8.88
N ILE A 144 -10.11 7.80 -7.95
CA ILE A 144 -10.16 6.34 -7.98
C ILE A 144 -11.43 5.85 -7.29
N LEU A 145 -12.19 5.00 -7.94
CA LEU A 145 -13.33 4.30 -7.35
C LEU A 145 -12.86 3.07 -6.58
N TYR A 146 -12.07 2.22 -7.25
CA TYR A 146 -11.40 1.06 -6.65
C TYR A 146 -10.18 0.65 -7.48
N GLY A 147 -9.32 -0.18 -6.87
CA GLY A 147 -8.23 -0.87 -7.53
C GLY A 147 -8.40 -2.39 -7.40
N VAL A 148 -7.84 -3.15 -8.33
CA VAL A 148 -7.76 -4.61 -8.28
C VAL A 148 -6.33 -5.03 -8.49
N GLY A 149 -5.75 -5.73 -7.51
CA GLY A 149 -4.46 -6.41 -7.65
C GLY A 149 -4.68 -7.88 -8.01
N ASP A 150 -3.91 -8.39 -8.95
CA ASP A 150 -3.96 -9.79 -9.41
C ASP A 150 -2.51 -10.30 -9.55
N PHE A 151 -2.10 -11.16 -8.64
CA PHE A 151 -0.83 -11.88 -8.69
C PHE A 151 -1.03 -13.24 -9.33
N HIS A 152 -0.14 -13.57 -10.25
CA HIS A 152 -0.07 -14.89 -10.85
C HIS A 152 1.37 -15.39 -10.81
N ASP A 153 1.65 -16.29 -9.90
CA ASP A 153 2.96 -16.89 -9.70
C ASP A 153 3.01 -18.26 -10.39
N SER A 154 4.08 -18.57 -11.09
CA SER A 154 4.25 -19.80 -11.85
C SER A 154 5.61 -20.41 -11.59
N ASP A 155 5.64 -21.71 -11.31
CA ASP A 155 6.87 -22.51 -11.30
C ASP A 155 7.38 -22.66 -12.74
N LEU A 156 8.63 -22.29 -12.98
CA LEU A 156 9.28 -22.44 -14.29
C LEU A 156 9.87 -23.83 -14.53
N GLY A 157 9.81 -24.74 -13.55
CA GLY A 157 10.27 -26.11 -13.65
C GLY A 157 11.78 -26.32 -13.47
N ASP A 158 12.53 -25.25 -13.26
CA ASP A 158 13.99 -25.26 -13.08
C ASP A 158 14.43 -24.70 -11.71
N GLY A 159 13.52 -24.71 -10.74
CA GLY A 159 13.76 -24.17 -9.40
C GLY A 159 13.59 -22.65 -9.33
N ARG A 160 13.01 -22.03 -10.34
CA ARG A 160 12.69 -20.60 -10.39
C ARG A 160 11.19 -20.36 -10.44
N THR A 161 10.78 -19.20 -9.96
CA THR A 161 9.39 -18.76 -9.97
C THR A 161 9.27 -17.45 -10.74
N ARG A 162 8.28 -17.37 -11.63
CA ARG A 162 7.86 -16.13 -12.28
C ARG A 162 6.65 -15.56 -11.52
N ILE A 163 6.75 -14.31 -11.09
CA ILE A 163 5.63 -13.54 -10.52
C ILE A 163 5.19 -12.52 -11.55
N VAL A 164 3.91 -12.49 -11.86
CA VAL A 164 3.25 -11.47 -12.69
C VAL A 164 2.24 -10.76 -11.81
N TRP A 165 2.41 -9.46 -11.63
CA TRP A 165 1.49 -8.62 -10.86
C TRP A 165 0.83 -7.60 -11.78
N THR A 166 -0.47 -7.78 -12.01
CA THR A 166 -1.31 -6.81 -12.71
C THR A 166 -2.09 -5.99 -11.70
N TYR A 167 -2.03 -4.67 -11.82
CA TYR A 167 -2.86 -3.77 -11.04
C TYR A 167 -3.75 -2.93 -11.96
N SER A 168 -5.04 -2.89 -11.64
CA SER A 168 -6.08 -2.27 -12.47
C SER A 168 -6.87 -1.28 -11.65
N PHE A 169 -7.15 -0.10 -12.19
CA PHE A 169 -7.96 0.92 -11.53
C PHE A 169 -9.26 1.20 -12.30
N MET A 170 -10.35 1.33 -11.55
CA MET A 170 -11.59 1.96 -12.00
C MET A 170 -11.59 3.41 -11.56
N LEU A 171 -11.80 4.32 -12.52
CA LEU A 171 -11.90 5.75 -12.23
C LEU A 171 -13.37 6.14 -12.03
N LYS A 172 -13.59 7.11 -11.14
CA LYS A 172 -14.89 7.76 -10.94
C LYS A 172 -15.24 8.56 -12.19
N GLN A 173 -16.38 8.25 -12.81
CA GLN A 173 -16.78 8.86 -14.08
C GLN A 173 -17.28 10.31 -13.94
N GLU A 174 -17.60 10.73 -12.73
CA GLU A 174 -18.00 12.11 -12.40
C GLU A 174 -16.83 13.03 -12.02
N ARG A 175 -15.58 12.54 -12.11
CA ARG A 175 -14.37 13.28 -11.71
C ARG A 175 -13.25 13.15 -12.72
N PHE A 176 -12.50 14.27 -12.88
CA PHE A 176 -11.26 14.25 -13.65
C PHE A 176 -10.26 13.24 -13.03
N PRO A 177 -9.60 12.41 -13.85
CA PRO A 177 -9.69 12.33 -15.31
C PRO A 177 -10.78 11.37 -15.82
N GLY A 178 -11.53 10.68 -14.97
CA GLY A 178 -12.50 9.66 -15.36
C GLY A 178 -13.69 10.21 -16.18
N ASP A 179 -14.09 11.48 -15.97
CA ASP A 179 -15.11 12.19 -16.70
C ASP A 179 -14.78 12.40 -18.18
N MET A 180 -13.51 12.25 -18.56
CA MET A 180 -13.05 12.36 -19.95
C MET A 180 -13.06 11.01 -20.69
N GLY A 181 -13.63 9.97 -20.12
CA GLY A 181 -13.74 8.65 -20.73
C GLY A 181 -12.38 8.04 -21.12
N GLY A 182 -12.24 7.57 -22.35
CA GLY A 182 -11.01 6.91 -22.82
C GLY A 182 -9.78 7.81 -22.79
N PHE A 183 -9.93 9.10 -23.07
CA PHE A 183 -8.82 10.06 -23.00
C PHE A 183 -8.37 10.28 -21.55
N GLY A 184 -9.28 10.38 -20.61
CA GLY A 184 -8.97 10.49 -19.19
C GLY A 184 -8.26 9.24 -18.66
N ARG A 185 -8.70 8.05 -19.07
CA ARG A 185 -7.99 6.80 -18.75
C ARG A 185 -6.55 6.80 -19.28
N PHE A 186 -6.34 7.26 -20.52
CA PHE A 186 -4.99 7.43 -21.08
C PHE A 186 -4.14 8.40 -20.25
N LEU A 187 -4.66 9.56 -19.87
CA LEU A 187 -3.94 10.52 -19.03
C LEU A 187 -3.58 9.94 -17.67
N PHE A 188 -4.50 9.23 -17.03
CA PHE A 188 -4.25 8.55 -15.75
C PHE A 188 -3.15 7.49 -15.89
N ARG A 189 -3.21 6.72 -16.98
CA ARG A 189 -2.21 5.70 -17.28
C ARG A 189 -0.81 6.31 -17.38
N VAL A 190 -0.60 7.25 -18.31
CA VAL A 190 0.75 7.80 -18.59
C VAL A 190 1.26 8.75 -17.51
N GLY A 191 0.35 9.42 -16.78
CA GLY A 191 0.70 10.39 -15.74
C GLY A 191 0.97 9.77 -14.38
N PHE A 192 0.27 8.70 -14.04
CA PHE A 192 0.31 8.08 -12.73
C PHE A 192 0.68 6.59 -12.76
N LEU A 193 -0.09 5.78 -13.51
CA LEU A 193 -0.02 4.33 -13.41
C LEU A 193 1.30 3.76 -13.94
N ASP A 194 1.71 4.16 -15.16
CA ASP A 194 2.95 3.68 -15.80
C ASP A 194 4.22 4.35 -15.23
N ARG A 195 4.09 5.20 -14.21
CA ARG A 195 5.19 5.90 -13.55
C ARG A 195 5.22 5.62 -12.06
N GLN A 196 4.51 6.45 -11.29
CA GLN A 196 4.57 6.43 -9.81
C GLN A 196 4.10 5.10 -9.25
N TYR A 197 3.02 4.54 -9.79
CA TYR A 197 2.48 3.26 -9.33
C TYR A 197 3.35 2.09 -9.79
N ALA A 198 3.81 2.11 -11.04
CA ALA A 198 4.75 1.13 -11.59
C ALA A 198 6.07 1.11 -10.80
N ASP A 199 6.60 2.27 -10.38
CA ASP A 199 7.80 2.34 -9.53
C ASP A 199 7.59 1.65 -8.19
N MET A 200 6.43 1.83 -7.57
CA MET A 200 6.07 1.13 -6.32
C MET A 200 5.95 -0.38 -6.55
N MET A 201 5.30 -0.81 -7.64
CA MET A 201 5.17 -2.24 -7.98
C MET A 201 6.55 -2.89 -8.18
N ARG A 202 7.44 -2.27 -8.95
CA ARG A 202 8.82 -2.74 -9.16
C ARG A 202 9.62 -2.82 -7.86
N ALA A 203 9.53 -1.78 -7.02
CA ALA A 203 10.21 -1.76 -5.74
C ALA A 203 9.72 -2.90 -4.82
N THR A 204 8.41 -3.14 -4.79
CA THR A 204 7.79 -4.24 -4.03
C THR A 204 8.27 -5.60 -4.51
N LEU A 205 8.19 -5.87 -5.82
CA LEU A 205 8.66 -7.13 -6.40
C LEU A 205 10.17 -7.36 -6.19
N SER A 206 10.98 -6.31 -6.33
CA SER A 206 12.42 -6.38 -6.08
C SER A 206 12.73 -6.64 -4.61
N GLY A 207 11.95 -6.06 -3.70
CA GLY A 207 12.03 -6.33 -2.26
C GLY A 207 11.71 -7.80 -1.95
N THR A 208 10.63 -8.33 -2.50
CA THR A 208 10.26 -9.75 -2.40
C THR A 208 11.38 -10.66 -2.89
N LYS A 209 11.91 -10.40 -4.09
CA LYS A 209 13.07 -11.15 -4.63
C LYS A 209 14.25 -11.14 -3.66
N THR A 210 14.63 -9.97 -3.18
CA THR A 210 15.76 -9.83 -2.23
C THR A 210 15.53 -10.61 -0.94
N ASN A 211 14.29 -10.63 -0.45
CA ASN A 211 13.96 -11.31 0.81
C ASN A 211 13.97 -12.83 0.65
N VAL A 212 13.43 -13.33 -0.45
CA VAL A 212 13.30 -14.77 -0.69
C VAL A 212 14.64 -15.41 -1.09
N GLU A 213 15.53 -14.67 -1.76
CA GLU A 213 16.83 -15.17 -2.22
C GLU A 213 17.96 -15.10 -1.17
N ARG A 214 17.71 -14.50 -0.01
CA ARG A 214 18.63 -14.51 1.15
C ARG A 214 18.65 -15.88 1.82
#